data_fc493e13accaa6981138b1fc02729bd4
#
_entry.id   fc493e13accaa6981138b1fc02729bd4
#
_cell.length_a   1.000
_cell.length_b   1.000
_cell.length_c   1.000
_cell.angle_alpha   90.00
_cell.angle_beta   90.00
_cell.angle_gamma   90.00
#
_symmetry.space_group_name_H-M   'P 1'
#
loop_
_entity.id
_entity.type
_entity.pdbx_description
1 polymer ?
#
loop_
_entity_poly.entity_id
_entity_poly.type
_entity_poly.pdbx_seq_one_letter_code
_entity_poly.pdbx_strand_id
1 'polypeptide(L)'
;MLFHFDRRKKSEKEKKPPRFLVLRRKWLTLGAAVLAAAAIFAAVNYPAAVSASAATRQLPIYCVQRDQKVCSISFDAAWGADNTQKILDVLKEYGVTCTFFVVGNWADQYPEQAKDIVDSGNELMNHSNAHDHYNSLTADQIIADVNTCNDKIEALTGVRPTLIRCPFGEYDDHVISTIRSIGMEPIQWDVDSLDWKGISAGEITKRVTGKVQSGSIVLFHNAGEHTPEALPDILDYLLAEGYKIVPISKILLTCDYTIDHEGRQCPAEAAQ
;
A
#
# COMPACT_ATOMS: atom_id res chain seq x y z
N MET A 1 -95.80 -2.47 -68.13
CA MET A 1 -94.83 -1.62 -67.48
C MET A 1 -93.83 -2.49 -66.76
N LEU A 2 -92.71 -2.82 -67.39
CA LEU A 2 -91.67 -3.73 -66.90
C LEU A 2 -90.55 -3.01 -66.18
N PHE A 3 -90.39 -3.31 -64.91
CA PHE A 3 -89.22 -2.82 -64.16
C PHE A 3 -88.06 -3.86 -64.23
N HIS A 4 -86.96 -3.44 -64.83
CA HIS A 4 -85.68 -4.21 -64.83
C HIS A 4 -84.90 -3.95 -63.58
N PHE A 5 -84.56 -4.96 -62.82
CA PHE A 5 -83.68 -4.87 -61.67
C PHE A 5 -82.23 -5.27 -62.11
N ASP A 6 -81.38 -4.30 -62.11
CA ASP A 6 -79.97 -4.45 -62.40
C ASP A 6 -79.24 -4.98 -61.14
N ARG A 7 -78.75 -6.21 -61.21
CA ARG A 7 -77.93 -6.82 -60.15
C ARG A 7 -76.44 -6.47 -60.34
N ARG A 8 -75.97 -5.49 -59.56
CA ARG A 8 -74.51 -5.23 -59.46
C ARG A 8 -73.80 -6.41 -58.81
N LYS A 9 -72.90 -7.08 -59.56
CA LYS A 9 -71.98 -8.11 -59.02
C LYS A 9 -70.94 -7.42 -58.09
N LYS A 10 -70.91 -7.78 -56.79
CA LYS A 10 -69.86 -7.43 -55.89
C LYS A 10 -68.59 -8.20 -56.31
N SER A 11 -67.50 -7.50 -56.63
CA SER A 11 -66.18 -8.01 -56.90
C SER A 11 -65.66 -8.60 -55.60
N GLU A 12 -65.49 -9.91 -55.52
CA GLU A 12 -64.73 -10.61 -54.46
C GLU A 12 -63.24 -10.26 -54.61
N LYS A 13 -62.70 -9.52 -53.66
CA LYS A 13 -61.26 -9.32 -53.55
C LYS A 13 -60.57 -10.63 -53.22
N GLU A 14 -59.86 -11.23 -54.17
CA GLU A 14 -58.97 -12.35 -53.95
C GLU A 14 -58.00 -12.08 -52.79
N LYS A 15 -58.12 -12.84 -51.72
CA LYS A 15 -57.15 -12.83 -50.60
C LYS A 15 -55.88 -13.48 -51.10
N LYS A 16 -54.79 -12.69 -51.21
CA LYS A 16 -53.45 -13.22 -51.50
C LYS A 16 -53.07 -14.25 -50.44
N PRO A 17 -52.55 -15.43 -50.80
CA PRO A 17 -52.13 -16.40 -49.83
C PRO A 17 -51.02 -15.89 -48.94
N PRO A 18 -50.94 -16.31 -47.67
CA PRO A 18 -49.88 -15.89 -46.77
C PRO A 18 -48.52 -16.33 -47.32
N ARG A 19 -47.61 -15.39 -47.46
CA ARG A 19 -46.23 -15.68 -47.85
C ARG A 19 -45.52 -16.37 -46.66
N PHE A 20 -45.29 -17.68 -46.77
CA PHE A 20 -44.47 -18.42 -45.82
C PHE A 20 -42.97 -18.28 -46.20
N LEU A 21 -42.16 -17.72 -45.29
CA LEU A 21 -40.73 -17.69 -45.45
C LEU A 21 -40.17 -19.06 -45.00
N VAL A 22 -39.82 -19.92 -45.94
CA VAL A 22 -39.21 -21.25 -45.63
C VAL A 22 -37.71 -21.01 -45.39
N LEU A 23 -37.32 -20.79 -44.12
CA LEU A 23 -35.88 -20.80 -43.78
C LEU A 23 -35.32 -22.20 -43.81
N ARG A 24 -34.37 -22.47 -44.73
CA ARG A 24 -33.66 -23.75 -44.76
C ARG A 24 -32.85 -23.90 -43.46
N ARG A 25 -32.89 -25.11 -42.87
CA ARG A 25 -32.18 -25.42 -41.61
C ARG A 25 -30.73 -24.94 -41.56
N LYS A 26 -30.01 -24.99 -42.70
CA LYS A 26 -28.64 -24.46 -42.85
C LYS A 26 -28.51 -22.97 -42.62
N TRP A 27 -29.52 -22.15 -42.93
CA TRP A 27 -29.50 -20.69 -42.65
C TRP A 27 -29.79 -20.39 -41.21
N LEU A 28 -30.58 -21.22 -40.54
CA LEU A 28 -30.80 -21.12 -39.09
C LEU A 28 -29.54 -21.46 -38.29
N THR A 29 -28.81 -22.51 -38.71
CA THR A 29 -27.52 -22.87 -38.05
C THR A 29 -26.44 -21.84 -38.33
N LEU A 30 -26.37 -21.26 -39.55
CA LEU A 30 -25.44 -20.19 -39.85
C LEU A 30 -25.74 -18.91 -39.05
N GLY A 31 -27.01 -18.55 -38.94
CA GLY A 31 -27.44 -17.40 -38.08
C GLY A 31 -27.09 -17.58 -36.60
N ALA A 32 -27.31 -18.81 -36.07
CA ALA A 32 -26.93 -19.13 -34.70
C ALA A 32 -25.42 -19.09 -34.49
N ALA A 33 -24.61 -19.56 -35.46
CA ALA A 33 -23.14 -19.50 -35.40
C ALA A 33 -22.62 -18.05 -35.43
N VAL A 34 -23.23 -17.16 -36.25
CA VAL A 34 -22.88 -15.74 -36.31
C VAL A 34 -23.23 -15.03 -35.02
N LEU A 35 -24.38 -15.33 -34.43
CA LEU A 35 -24.77 -14.77 -33.12
C LEU A 35 -23.85 -15.24 -31.99
N ALA A 36 -23.46 -16.51 -31.98
CA ALA A 36 -22.52 -17.04 -31.01
C ALA A 36 -21.12 -16.38 -31.16
N ALA A 37 -20.64 -16.23 -32.40
CA ALA A 37 -19.38 -15.52 -32.68
C ALA A 37 -19.44 -14.05 -32.27
N ALA A 38 -20.54 -13.37 -32.52
CA ALA A 38 -20.75 -11.97 -32.08
C ALA A 38 -20.81 -11.84 -30.56
N ALA A 39 -21.44 -12.81 -29.87
CA ALA A 39 -21.49 -12.85 -28.40
C ALA A 39 -20.09 -13.11 -27.80
N ILE A 40 -19.31 -14.02 -28.39
CA ILE A 40 -17.90 -14.27 -27.99
C ILE A 40 -17.04 -13.03 -28.29
N PHE A 41 -17.19 -12.41 -29.45
CA PHE A 41 -16.48 -11.17 -29.80
C PHE A 41 -16.83 -10.04 -28.83
N ALA A 42 -18.10 -9.87 -28.48
CA ALA A 42 -18.54 -8.90 -27.48
C ALA A 42 -17.99 -9.25 -26.08
N ALA A 43 -17.95 -10.52 -25.67
CA ALA A 43 -17.39 -10.94 -24.39
C ALA A 43 -15.87 -10.73 -24.30
N VAL A 44 -15.15 -10.81 -25.43
CA VAL A 44 -13.69 -10.67 -25.48
C VAL A 44 -13.25 -9.20 -25.69
N ASN A 45 -13.96 -8.44 -26.50
CA ASN A 45 -13.56 -7.08 -26.90
C ASN A 45 -14.35 -5.96 -26.20
N TYR A 46 -15.51 -6.27 -25.68
CA TYR A 46 -16.04 -5.54 -24.53
C TYR A 46 -15.64 -6.41 -23.34
N PRO A 47 -14.55 -6.08 -22.63
CA PRO A 47 -14.53 -6.46 -21.26
C PRO A 47 -15.87 -5.92 -20.82
N ALA A 48 -16.81 -6.79 -20.49
CA ALA A 48 -17.90 -6.40 -19.65
C ALA A 48 -17.21 -5.41 -18.74
N ALA A 49 -17.69 -4.18 -18.66
CA ALA A 49 -17.56 -3.48 -17.43
C ALA A 49 -18.10 -4.48 -16.38
N VAL A 50 -17.33 -5.53 -16.13
CA VAL A 50 -17.02 -5.97 -14.85
C VAL A 50 -16.47 -4.67 -14.30
N SER A 51 -17.37 -3.88 -13.77
CA SER A 51 -17.26 -3.46 -12.40
C SER A 51 -17.15 -4.76 -11.59
N ALA A 52 -16.07 -5.53 -11.78
CA ALA A 52 -15.14 -5.68 -10.73
C ALA A 52 -14.96 -4.24 -10.27
N SER A 53 -15.68 -3.82 -9.26
CA SER A 53 -15.09 -3.02 -8.22
C SER A 53 -13.75 -3.72 -8.07
N ALA A 54 -12.75 -3.25 -8.82
CA ALA A 54 -11.39 -3.59 -8.56
C ALA A 54 -11.28 -3.01 -7.17
N ALA A 55 -11.45 -3.88 -6.18
CA ALA A 55 -11.24 -3.51 -4.79
C ALA A 55 -9.86 -2.92 -4.85
N THR A 56 -9.77 -1.60 -4.75
CA THR A 56 -8.52 -0.88 -4.95
C THR A 56 -7.63 -1.48 -3.88
N ARG A 57 -6.57 -2.18 -4.31
CA ARG A 57 -5.68 -2.89 -3.39
C ARG A 57 -5.28 -1.93 -2.28
N GLN A 58 -5.51 -2.36 -1.05
CA GLN A 58 -5.13 -1.56 0.12
C GLN A 58 -3.61 -1.55 0.23
N LEU A 59 -3.02 -0.36 0.14
CA LEU A 59 -1.56 -0.20 0.25
C LEU A 59 -1.20 0.53 1.54
N PRO A 60 -0.10 0.16 2.21
CA PRO A 60 0.54 0.99 3.21
C PRO A 60 1.25 2.18 2.54
N ILE A 61 1.74 3.13 3.34
CA ILE A 61 2.49 4.27 2.82
C ILE A 61 3.95 3.87 2.65
N TYR A 62 4.47 3.96 1.40
CA TYR A 62 5.86 3.69 1.05
C TYR A 62 6.72 4.95 1.00
N CYS A 63 6.13 6.06 0.56
CA CYS A 63 6.75 7.37 0.50
C CYS A 63 5.67 8.45 0.45
N VAL A 64 6.06 9.71 0.49
CA VAL A 64 5.12 10.85 0.55
C VAL A 64 5.42 11.82 -0.57
N GLN A 65 4.40 12.36 -1.22
CA GLN A 65 4.58 13.45 -2.17
C GLN A 65 5.02 14.73 -1.46
N ARG A 66 6.24 15.18 -1.72
CA ARG A 66 6.82 16.39 -1.15
C ARG A 66 7.54 17.21 -2.21
N ASP A 67 7.34 18.51 -2.20
CA ASP A 67 8.03 19.45 -3.11
C ASP A 67 9.42 19.86 -2.59
N GLN A 68 9.60 19.83 -1.27
CA GLN A 68 10.86 20.15 -0.62
C GLN A 68 11.74 18.90 -0.47
N LYS A 69 13.05 19.07 -0.49
CA LYS A 69 13.99 17.99 -0.16
C LYS A 69 13.85 17.59 1.30
N VAL A 70 13.01 16.61 1.56
CA VAL A 70 12.77 16.01 2.88
C VAL A 70 12.69 14.49 2.73
N CYS A 71 13.26 13.76 3.67
CA CYS A 71 13.17 12.30 3.74
C CYS A 71 13.11 11.84 5.19
N SER A 72 12.73 10.57 5.40
CA SER A 72 12.77 9.91 6.69
C SER A 72 13.71 8.71 6.65
N ILE A 73 14.50 8.56 7.70
CA ILE A 73 15.27 7.36 7.96
C ILE A 73 14.54 6.57 9.05
N SER A 74 14.44 5.26 8.89
CA SER A 74 13.78 4.40 9.87
C SER A 74 14.56 3.12 10.11
N PHE A 75 14.43 2.58 11.33
CA PHE A 75 15.11 1.39 11.78
C PHE A 75 14.09 0.38 12.30
N ASP A 76 14.16 -0.87 11.82
CA ASP A 76 13.39 -1.97 12.38
C ASP A 76 14.25 -2.66 13.44
N ALA A 77 13.69 -2.85 14.66
CA ALA A 77 14.35 -3.45 15.79
C ALA A 77 13.57 -4.68 16.28
N ALA A 78 14.03 -5.85 15.85
CA ALA A 78 13.43 -7.14 16.19
C ALA A 78 14.42 -8.05 16.95
N TRP A 79 15.72 -7.97 16.66
CA TRP A 79 16.75 -8.82 17.24
C TRP A 79 17.97 -8.00 17.64
N GLY A 80 18.55 -8.36 18.82
CA GLY A 80 19.77 -7.72 19.32
C GLY A 80 19.63 -6.23 19.58
N ALA A 81 20.58 -5.65 20.29
CA ALA A 81 20.64 -4.21 20.55
C ALA A 81 22.07 -3.63 20.47
N ASP A 82 23.04 -4.43 20.05
CA ASP A 82 24.47 -4.09 20.10
C ASP A 82 24.85 -2.83 19.32
N ASN A 83 24.10 -2.53 18.25
CA ASN A 83 24.35 -1.35 17.43
C ASN A 83 23.38 -0.20 17.74
N THR A 84 22.34 -0.40 18.56
CA THR A 84 21.34 0.64 18.85
C THR A 84 22.00 1.91 19.39
N GLN A 85 22.87 1.80 20.40
CA GLN A 85 23.56 2.96 20.96
C GLN A 85 24.47 3.66 19.96
N LYS A 86 25.21 2.90 19.15
CA LYS A 86 26.09 3.47 18.11
C LYS A 86 25.28 4.27 17.06
N ILE A 87 24.11 3.76 16.69
CA ILE A 87 23.18 4.47 15.78
C ILE A 87 22.71 5.77 16.44
N LEU A 88 22.27 5.72 17.69
CA LEU A 88 21.82 6.90 18.44
C LEU A 88 22.92 7.96 18.59
N ASP A 89 24.16 7.53 18.83
CA ASP A 89 25.33 8.43 18.93
C ASP A 89 25.58 9.17 17.60
N VAL A 90 25.52 8.45 16.46
CA VAL A 90 25.63 9.06 15.13
C VAL A 90 24.47 10.04 14.88
N LEU A 91 23.23 9.64 15.11
CA LEU A 91 22.05 10.52 14.92
C LEU A 91 22.18 11.80 15.75
N LYS A 92 22.65 11.68 16.98
CA LYS A 92 22.88 12.82 17.89
C LYS A 92 24.01 13.75 17.40
N GLU A 93 25.10 13.18 16.90
CA GLU A 93 26.23 13.95 16.32
C GLU A 93 25.78 14.83 15.16
N TYR A 94 24.92 14.27 14.29
CA TYR A 94 24.37 14.98 13.13
C TYR A 94 23.14 15.85 13.47
N GLY A 95 22.63 15.78 14.69
CA GLY A 95 21.45 16.54 15.12
C GLY A 95 20.17 16.16 14.39
N VAL A 96 20.05 14.91 13.92
CA VAL A 96 18.89 14.38 13.21
C VAL A 96 18.08 13.43 14.11
N THR A 97 16.77 13.36 13.84
CA THR A 97 15.87 12.44 14.53
C THR A 97 15.17 11.54 13.51
N CYS A 98 14.95 10.28 13.89
CA CYS A 98 14.46 9.21 13.03
C CYS A 98 13.29 8.47 13.69
N THR A 99 12.77 7.45 12.99
CA THR A 99 11.70 6.60 13.52
C THR A 99 12.22 5.16 13.70
N PHE A 100 12.00 4.59 14.87
CA PHE A 100 12.30 3.20 15.17
C PHE A 100 10.99 2.42 15.27
N PHE A 101 10.86 1.35 14.48
CA PHE A 101 9.77 0.38 14.61
C PHE A 101 10.27 -0.80 15.41
N VAL A 102 9.73 -0.99 16.60
CA VAL A 102 10.25 -2.01 17.54
C VAL A 102 9.23 -3.11 17.79
N VAL A 103 9.74 -4.34 17.88
CA VAL A 103 8.95 -5.51 18.30
C VAL A 103 8.71 -5.41 19.81
N GLY A 104 7.47 -5.67 20.26
CA GLY A 104 7.12 -5.60 21.67
C GLY A 104 7.99 -6.48 22.56
N ASN A 105 8.31 -7.70 22.10
CA ASN A 105 9.24 -8.60 22.81
C ASN A 105 10.66 -8.06 22.83
N TRP A 106 11.10 -7.29 21.84
CA TRP A 106 12.38 -6.58 21.84
C TRP A 106 12.37 -5.46 22.89
N ALA A 107 11.29 -4.71 22.99
CA ALA A 107 11.15 -3.64 23.98
C ALA A 107 11.17 -4.20 25.43
N ASP A 108 10.57 -5.37 25.67
CA ASP A 108 10.66 -6.07 26.96
C ASP A 108 12.08 -6.54 27.27
N GLN A 109 12.81 -7.01 26.26
CA GLN A 109 14.17 -7.53 26.43
C GLN A 109 15.20 -6.40 26.59
N TYR A 110 14.97 -5.24 25.96
CA TYR A 110 15.90 -4.12 25.93
C TYR A 110 15.21 -2.80 26.33
N PRO A 111 14.61 -2.72 27.54
CA PRO A 111 13.82 -1.57 27.96
C PRO A 111 14.64 -0.27 28.06
N GLU A 112 15.92 -0.35 28.42
CA GLU A 112 16.78 0.83 28.50
C GLU A 112 17.05 1.39 27.10
N GLN A 113 17.34 0.55 26.10
CA GLN A 113 17.53 0.98 24.72
C GLN A 113 16.25 1.57 24.12
N ALA A 114 15.08 1.01 24.45
CA ALA A 114 13.79 1.55 24.05
C ALA A 114 13.58 2.98 24.61
N LYS A 115 13.97 3.22 25.86
CA LYS A 115 13.94 4.55 26.46
C LYS A 115 14.97 5.49 25.84
N ASP A 116 16.21 5.02 25.63
CA ASP A 116 17.28 5.83 25.04
C ASP A 116 16.91 6.35 23.65
N ILE A 117 16.17 5.55 22.85
CA ILE A 117 15.63 5.98 21.57
C ILE A 117 14.73 7.21 21.73
N VAL A 118 13.77 7.17 22.67
CA VAL A 118 12.82 8.27 22.89
C VAL A 118 13.50 9.46 23.57
N ASP A 119 14.36 9.23 24.56
CA ASP A 119 15.08 10.27 25.29
C ASP A 119 16.05 11.04 24.37
N SER A 120 16.49 10.42 23.28
CA SER A 120 17.28 11.05 22.22
C SER A 120 16.42 11.81 21.19
N GLY A 121 15.09 11.90 21.39
CA GLY A 121 14.17 12.64 20.53
C GLY A 121 13.68 11.88 19.30
N ASN A 122 14.00 10.59 19.18
CA ASN A 122 13.50 9.74 18.10
C ASN A 122 12.09 9.24 18.39
N GLU A 123 11.37 8.82 17.35
CA GLU A 123 10.07 8.17 17.50
C GLU A 123 10.22 6.66 17.71
N LEU A 124 9.45 6.11 18.65
CA LEU A 124 9.34 4.68 18.86
C LEU A 124 7.95 4.23 18.43
N MET A 125 7.87 3.39 17.39
CA MET A 125 6.65 2.94 16.73
C MET A 125 6.56 1.42 16.72
N ASN A 126 5.40 0.90 16.33
CA ASN A 126 5.05 -0.51 16.44
C ASN A 126 5.63 -1.36 15.29
N HIS A 127 6.25 -2.51 15.62
CA HIS A 127 6.67 -3.54 14.65
C HIS A 127 6.10 -4.93 14.99
N SER A 128 4.83 -5.01 15.44
CA SER A 128 4.18 -6.17 16.05
C SER A 128 4.70 -6.49 17.47
N ASN A 129 4.04 -7.40 18.16
CA ASN A 129 4.52 -7.86 19.46
C ASN A 129 5.55 -8.98 19.34
N ALA A 130 5.35 -9.95 18.43
CA ALA A 130 6.14 -11.18 18.35
C ALA A 130 6.84 -11.42 17.01
N HIS A 131 6.70 -10.48 16.05
CA HIS A 131 7.24 -10.60 14.69
C HIS A 131 6.66 -11.79 13.90
N ASP A 132 5.36 -12.04 14.06
CA ASP A 132 4.64 -13.10 13.36
C ASP A 132 4.26 -12.70 11.92
N HIS A 133 4.00 -13.68 11.06
CA HIS A 133 3.52 -13.48 9.69
C HIS A 133 2.04 -13.07 9.67
N TYR A 134 1.76 -11.78 9.56
CA TYR A 134 0.40 -11.22 9.67
C TYR A 134 -0.57 -11.74 8.60
N ASN A 135 -0.09 -12.09 7.40
CA ASN A 135 -0.94 -12.68 6.36
C ASN A 135 -1.55 -14.03 6.78
N SER A 136 -1.01 -14.69 7.82
CA SER A 136 -1.53 -15.95 8.35
C SER A 136 -2.44 -15.79 9.56
N LEU A 137 -2.59 -14.58 10.09
CA LEU A 137 -3.36 -14.29 11.29
C LEU A 137 -4.77 -13.81 10.96
N THR A 138 -5.71 -14.07 11.88
CA THR A 138 -7.05 -13.47 11.83
C THR A 138 -7.00 -12.00 12.26
N ALA A 139 -8.05 -11.22 11.94
CA ALA A 139 -8.15 -9.82 12.36
C ALA A 139 -8.01 -9.68 13.88
N ASP A 140 -8.68 -10.52 14.65
CA ASP A 140 -8.62 -10.46 16.12
C ASP A 140 -7.21 -10.75 16.65
N GLN A 141 -6.46 -11.66 16.02
CA GLN A 141 -5.07 -11.96 16.38
C GLN A 141 -4.15 -10.78 16.06
N ILE A 142 -4.31 -10.15 14.88
CA ILE A 142 -3.55 -8.95 14.51
C ILE A 142 -3.84 -7.82 15.49
N ILE A 143 -5.11 -7.55 15.80
CA ILE A 143 -5.51 -6.50 16.75
C ILE A 143 -4.92 -6.75 18.14
N ALA A 144 -4.98 -7.99 18.63
CA ALA A 144 -4.42 -8.34 19.92
C ALA A 144 -2.89 -8.17 19.97
N ASP A 145 -2.17 -8.60 18.92
CA ASP A 145 -0.72 -8.47 18.83
C ASP A 145 -0.30 -6.98 18.76
N VAL A 146 -0.93 -6.19 17.89
CA VAL A 146 -0.67 -4.76 17.75
C VAL A 146 -0.91 -4.01 19.06
N ASN A 147 -2.04 -4.27 19.72
CA ASN A 147 -2.36 -3.61 20.99
C ASN A 147 -1.38 -4.00 22.10
N THR A 148 -0.98 -5.28 22.16
CA THR A 148 0.03 -5.75 23.13
C THR A 148 1.35 -4.99 22.96
N CYS A 149 1.83 -4.82 21.73
CA CYS A 149 3.02 -4.04 21.45
C CYS A 149 2.84 -2.55 21.82
N ASN A 150 1.71 -1.95 21.44
CA ASN A 150 1.40 -0.55 21.77
C ASN A 150 1.39 -0.34 23.29
N ASP A 151 0.76 -1.23 24.06
CA ASP A 151 0.68 -1.14 25.52
C ASP A 151 2.07 -1.20 26.19
N LYS A 152 2.96 -2.07 25.66
CA LYS A 152 4.36 -2.18 26.14
C LYS A 152 5.14 -0.88 25.86
N ILE A 153 5.05 -0.36 24.62
CA ILE A 153 5.75 0.87 24.24
C ILE A 153 5.22 2.04 25.06
N GLU A 154 3.91 2.18 25.19
CA GLU A 154 3.29 3.25 25.97
C GLU A 154 3.68 3.18 27.46
N ALA A 155 3.73 1.98 28.04
CA ALA A 155 4.17 1.79 29.42
C ALA A 155 5.63 2.20 29.67
N LEU A 156 6.50 2.03 28.66
CA LEU A 156 7.92 2.39 28.73
C LEU A 156 8.16 3.88 28.48
N THR A 157 7.43 4.49 27.56
CA THR A 157 7.76 5.80 27.00
C THR A 157 6.73 6.89 27.31
N GLY A 158 5.55 6.49 27.77
CA GLY A 158 4.39 7.40 27.96
C GLY A 158 3.73 7.82 26.64
N VAL A 159 4.16 7.30 25.50
CA VAL A 159 3.63 7.64 24.17
C VAL A 159 3.12 6.39 23.47
N ARG A 160 1.83 6.40 23.11
CA ARG A 160 1.23 5.30 22.35
C ARG A 160 1.57 5.43 20.87
N PRO A 161 2.09 4.36 20.23
CA PRO A 161 2.36 4.36 18.80
C PRO A 161 1.11 4.60 17.95
N THR A 162 1.27 5.34 16.86
CA THR A 162 0.21 5.58 15.86
C THR A 162 0.56 4.99 14.49
N LEU A 163 1.82 4.60 14.30
CA LEU A 163 2.34 4.00 13.08
C LEU A 163 2.77 2.56 13.35
N ILE A 164 2.62 1.71 12.34
CA ILE A 164 3.08 0.33 12.40
C ILE A 164 3.80 -0.05 11.10
N ARG A 165 4.87 -0.82 11.22
CA ARG A 165 5.45 -1.56 10.10
C ARG A 165 5.18 -3.05 10.30
N CYS A 166 4.55 -3.68 9.30
CA CYS A 166 4.27 -5.11 9.38
C CYS A 166 5.56 -5.92 9.33
N PRO A 167 5.68 -7.02 10.10
CA PRO A 167 6.81 -7.93 10.03
C PRO A 167 7.09 -8.39 8.60
N PHE A 168 8.37 -8.55 8.25
CA PHE A 168 8.84 -8.99 6.93
C PHE A 168 8.40 -8.08 5.75
N GLY A 169 7.74 -6.95 6.01
CA GLY A 169 7.07 -6.15 4.98
C GLY A 169 5.87 -6.83 4.35
N GLU A 170 5.35 -7.90 4.96
CA GLU A 170 4.21 -8.66 4.45
C GLU A 170 2.89 -7.99 4.80
N TYR A 171 2.00 -7.91 3.82
CA TYR A 171 0.63 -7.46 3.99
C TYR A 171 -0.26 -7.91 2.83
N ASP A 172 -1.55 -7.97 3.10
CA ASP A 172 -2.63 -8.04 2.12
C ASP A 172 -3.73 -7.04 2.52
N ASP A 173 -4.82 -7.01 1.76
CA ASP A 173 -5.93 -6.08 2.04
C ASP A 173 -6.58 -6.33 3.41
N HIS A 174 -6.59 -7.60 3.85
CA HIS A 174 -7.08 -7.97 5.17
C HIS A 174 -6.23 -7.36 6.28
N VAL A 175 -4.91 -7.48 6.20
CA VAL A 175 -3.96 -6.92 7.17
C VAL A 175 -4.09 -5.40 7.23
N ILE A 176 -4.04 -4.73 6.07
CA ILE A 176 -4.10 -3.26 6.01
C ILE A 176 -5.42 -2.72 6.56
N SER A 177 -6.56 -3.31 6.15
CA SER A 177 -7.86 -2.88 6.64
C SER A 177 -8.02 -3.12 8.14
N THR A 178 -7.50 -4.23 8.65
CA THR A 178 -7.52 -4.53 10.09
C THR A 178 -6.71 -3.50 10.90
N ILE A 179 -5.48 -3.19 10.47
CA ILE A 179 -4.62 -2.21 11.13
C ILE A 179 -5.28 -0.81 11.13
N ARG A 180 -5.84 -0.38 9.99
CA ARG A 180 -6.53 0.92 9.92
C ARG A 180 -7.80 0.97 10.74
N SER A 181 -8.51 -0.17 10.92
CA SER A 181 -9.73 -0.23 11.73
C SER A 181 -9.50 0.12 13.21
N ILE A 182 -8.27 -0.01 13.70
CA ILE A 182 -7.87 0.35 15.06
C ILE A 182 -7.11 1.68 15.14
N GLY A 183 -7.16 2.49 14.07
CA GLY A 183 -6.57 3.84 14.04
C GLY A 183 -5.05 3.87 13.88
N MET A 184 -4.42 2.78 13.47
CA MET A 184 -3.00 2.73 13.14
C MET A 184 -2.77 2.93 11.65
N GLU A 185 -1.69 3.62 11.26
CA GLU A 185 -1.32 3.75 9.84
C GLU A 185 -0.14 2.82 9.51
N PRO A 186 -0.31 1.90 8.55
CA PRO A 186 0.75 1.00 8.11
C PRO A 186 1.75 1.72 7.21
N ILE A 187 3.04 1.58 7.54
CA ILE A 187 4.17 2.23 6.87
C ILE A 187 5.10 1.17 6.29
N GLN A 188 5.53 1.40 5.05
CA GLN A 188 6.57 0.64 4.36
C GLN A 188 7.79 1.53 4.09
N TRP A 189 8.51 1.32 3.00
CA TRP A 189 9.67 2.06 2.54
C TRP A 189 9.77 2.01 1.01
N ASP A 190 10.29 3.04 0.40
CA ASP A 190 10.64 3.07 -1.01
C ASP A 190 12.16 2.88 -1.23
N VAL A 191 12.96 3.05 -0.18
CA VAL A 191 14.41 2.84 -0.22
C VAL A 191 14.83 1.80 0.81
N ASP A 192 15.19 0.60 0.33
CA ASP A 192 15.72 -0.49 1.15
C ASP A 192 17.26 -0.45 1.13
N SER A 193 17.87 -0.28 2.30
CA SER A 193 19.33 -0.28 2.47
C SER A 193 19.96 -1.65 2.20
N LEU A 194 19.22 -2.74 2.42
CA LEU A 194 19.69 -4.12 2.44
C LEU A 194 20.81 -4.39 3.46
N ASP A 195 20.90 -3.59 4.52
CA ASP A 195 21.88 -3.70 5.59
C ASP A 195 21.87 -5.06 6.32
N TRP A 196 20.67 -5.67 6.38
CA TRP A 196 20.47 -7.00 6.96
C TRP A 196 21.16 -8.14 6.20
N LYS A 197 21.64 -7.89 4.97
CA LYS A 197 22.35 -8.89 4.15
C LYS A 197 23.85 -8.96 4.43
N GLY A 198 24.36 -8.16 5.36
CA GLY A 198 25.78 -8.11 5.66
C GLY A 198 26.66 -7.54 4.52
N ILE A 199 26.05 -6.70 3.65
CA ILE A 199 26.79 -5.96 2.63
C ILE A 199 27.61 -4.86 3.31
N SER A 200 28.71 -4.43 2.66
CA SER A 200 29.62 -3.43 3.23
C SER A 200 28.95 -2.06 3.43
N ALA A 201 29.52 -1.25 4.35
CA ALA A 201 29.05 0.11 4.59
C ALA A 201 29.01 0.96 3.31
N GLY A 202 30.04 0.84 2.45
CA GLY A 202 30.07 1.57 1.16
C GLY A 202 28.97 1.13 0.17
N GLU A 203 28.59 -0.16 0.16
CA GLU A 203 27.47 -0.65 -0.65
C GLU A 203 26.12 -0.15 -0.12
N ILE A 204 25.95 -0.12 1.21
CA ILE A 204 24.78 0.46 1.87
C ILE A 204 24.66 1.94 1.50
N THR A 205 25.75 2.71 1.68
CA THR A 205 25.81 4.14 1.36
C THR A 205 25.44 4.41 -0.10
N LYS A 206 26.09 3.71 -1.04
CA LYS A 206 25.80 3.87 -2.49
C LYS A 206 24.33 3.54 -2.81
N ARG A 207 23.79 2.52 -2.18
CA ARG A 207 22.43 2.08 -2.42
C ARG A 207 21.40 3.10 -1.95
N VAL A 208 21.58 3.66 -0.76
CA VAL A 208 20.69 4.65 -0.18
C VAL A 208 20.82 5.98 -0.92
N THR A 209 22.02 6.53 -1.03
CA THR A 209 22.26 7.83 -1.68
C THR A 209 21.88 7.86 -3.16
N GLY A 210 21.95 6.71 -3.85
CA GLY A 210 21.55 6.57 -5.25
C GLY A 210 20.04 6.46 -5.49
N LYS A 211 19.22 6.36 -4.44
CA LYS A 211 17.76 6.12 -4.57
C LYS A 211 16.90 7.15 -3.85
N VAL A 212 17.40 7.77 -2.78
CA VAL A 212 16.62 8.74 -2.00
C VAL A 212 16.15 9.89 -2.88
N GLN A 213 14.87 10.21 -2.78
CA GLN A 213 14.22 11.36 -3.39
C GLN A 213 13.34 12.07 -2.36
N SER A 214 12.78 13.23 -2.72
CA SER A 214 11.88 13.96 -1.83
C SER A 214 10.69 13.10 -1.44
N GLY A 215 10.47 12.96 -0.13
CA GLY A 215 9.40 12.15 0.44
C GLY A 215 9.76 10.69 0.69
N SER A 216 10.99 10.26 0.40
CA SER A 216 11.43 8.87 0.65
C SER A 216 11.40 8.49 2.12
N ILE A 217 11.05 7.24 2.36
CA ILE A 217 11.19 6.54 3.65
C ILE A 217 12.24 5.44 3.45
N VAL A 218 13.35 5.55 4.18
CA VAL A 218 14.49 4.62 4.08
C VAL A 218 14.41 3.58 5.19
N LEU A 219 14.56 2.30 4.83
CA LEU A 219 14.63 1.19 5.77
C LEU A 219 16.07 0.83 6.11
N PHE A 220 16.33 0.73 7.41
CA PHE A 220 17.49 0.09 8.04
C PHE A 220 17.03 -0.85 9.16
N HIS A 221 17.99 -1.58 9.75
CA HIS A 221 17.77 -2.43 10.91
C HIS A 221 18.78 -2.07 12.02
N ASN A 222 18.32 -2.08 13.27
CA ASN A 222 19.20 -1.81 14.41
C ASN A 222 20.31 -2.86 14.58
N ALA A 223 20.09 -4.07 14.06
CA ALA A 223 21.05 -5.18 14.10
C ALA A 223 21.93 -5.27 12.83
N GLY A 224 21.77 -4.37 11.86
CA GLY A 224 22.62 -4.36 10.66
C GLY A 224 24.08 -4.20 11.04
N GLU A 225 24.94 -5.15 10.61
CA GLU A 225 26.36 -5.21 11.01
C GLU A 225 27.12 -3.93 10.67
N HIS A 226 26.89 -3.40 9.48
CA HIS A 226 27.59 -2.20 8.95
C HIS A 226 26.73 -0.94 8.94
N THR A 227 25.55 -0.97 9.55
CA THR A 227 24.63 0.18 9.59
C THR A 227 25.23 1.39 10.31
N PRO A 228 25.82 1.23 11.53
CA PRO A 228 26.45 2.38 12.20
C PRO A 228 27.61 2.98 11.42
N GLU A 229 28.35 2.15 10.67
CA GLU A 229 29.49 2.57 9.85
C GLU A 229 29.05 3.32 8.58
N ALA A 230 27.92 2.91 7.99
CA ALA A 230 27.38 3.54 6.77
C ALA A 230 26.66 4.86 7.02
N LEU A 231 26.08 5.05 8.20
CA LEU A 231 25.23 6.21 8.51
C LEU A 231 25.94 7.55 8.36
N PRO A 232 27.17 7.76 8.84
CA PRO A 232 27.86 9.05 8.67
C PRO A 232 27.94 9.51 7.21
N ASP A 233 28.41 8.65 6.31
CA ASP A 233 28.54 8.97 4.88
C ASP A 233 27.17 9.26 4.23
N ILE A 234 26.11 8.54 4.66
CA ILE A 234 24.75 8.76 4.17
C ILE A 234 24.22 10.10 4.64
N LEU A 235 24.40 10.45 5.91
CA LEU A 235 23.96 11.69 6.51
C LEU A 235 24.69 12.88 5.91
N ASP A 236 26.02 12.79 5.76
CA ASP A 236 26.83 13.80 5.08
C ASP A 236 26.32 14.08 3.67
N TYR A 237 26.07 13.03 2.87
CA TYR A 237 25.55 13.18 1.53
C TYR A 237 24.15 13.83 1.52
N LEU A 238 23.21 13.36 2.32
CA LEU A 238 21.85 13.86 2.32
C LEU A 238 21.79 15.32 2.78
N LEU A 239 22.53 15.68 3.82
CA LEU A 239 22.59 17.05 4.33
C LEU A 239 23.28 18.00 3.33
N ALA A 240 24.38 17.56 2.67
CA ALA A 240 25.06 18.31 1.63
C ALA A 240 24.15 18.54 0.41
N GLU A 241 23.30 17.55 0.04
CA GLU A 241 22.30 17.69 -1.01
C GLU A 241 21.11 18.58 -0.58
N GLY A 242 21.05 19.02 0.67
CA GLY A 242 20.02 19.89 1.21
C GLY A 242 18.75 19.16 1.64
N TYR A 243 18.84 17.86 1.90
CA TYR A 243 17.71 17.13 2.49
C TYR A 243 17.53 17.50 3.97
N LYS A 244 16.27 17.70 4.36
CA LYS A 244 15.89 17.72 5.75
C LYS A 244 15.47 16.31 6.15
N ILE A 245 16.15 15.73 7.16
CA ILE A 245 15.83 14.40 7.68
C ILE A 245 14.89 14.60 8.87
N VAL A 246 13.72 13.96 8.84
CA VAL A 246 12.69 14.10 9.88
C VAL A 246 12.09 12.72 10.21
N PRO A 247 11.52 12.53 11.41
CA PRO A 247 10.75 11.34 11.74
C PRO A 247 9.56 11.13 10.78
N ILE A 248 9.10 9.89 10.65
CA ILE A 248 8.03 9.55 9.69
C ILE A 248 6.74 10.31 10.01
N SER A 249 6.36 10.48 11.27
CA SER A 249 5.15 11.25 11.61
C SER A 249 5.20 12.69 11.10
N LYS A 250 6.40 13.26 10.87
CA LYS A 250 6.60 14.63 10.40
C LYS A 250 6.65 14.75 8.88
N ILE A 251 6.92 13.63 8.17
CA ILE A 251 6.90 13.64 6.71
C ILE A 251 5.51 13.31 6.17
N LEU A 252 4.65 12.61 6.92
CA LEU A 252 3.29 12.29 6.51
C LEU A 252 2.43 13.53 6.29
N LEU A 253 1.49 13.44 5.34
CA LEU A 253 0.48 14.47 5.13
C LEU A 253 -0.55 14.41 6.25
N THR A 254 -0.94 15.59 6.76
CA THR A 254 -1.99 15.75 7.77
C THR A 254 -3.32 16.24 7.20
N CYS A 255 -3.35 16.59 5.90
CA CYS A 255 -4.56 16.89 5.15
C CYS A 255 -5.19 15.62 4.59
N ASP A 256 -6.37 15.73 3.98
CA ASP A 256 -6.97 14.63 3.22
C ASP A 256 -6.00 14.15 2.14
N TYR A 257 -5.82 12.84 2.04
CA TYR A 257 -4.86 12.23 1.12
C TYR A 257 -5.43 10.98 0.45
N THR A 258 -4.79 10.59 -0.63
CA THR A 258 -4.94 9.29 -1.28
C THR A 258 -3.59 8.58 -1.31
N ILE A 259 -3.62 7.26 -1.48
CA ILE A 259 -2.41 6.46 -1.70
C ILE A 259 -2.50 5.96 -3.14
N ASP A 260 -1.49 6.30 -3.96
CA ASP A 260 -1.45 5.88 -5.35
C ASP A 260 -1.04 4.40 -5.49
N HIS A 261 -0.93 3.92 -6.73
CA HIS A 261 -0.61 2.52 -7.03
C HIS A 261 0.83 2.11 -6.66
N GLU A 262 1.71 3.07 -6.37
CA GLU A 262 3.08 2.84 -5.91
C GLU A 262 3.19 2.94 -4.37
N GLY A 263 2.08 3.23 -3.68
CA GLY A 263 2.06 3.42 -2.24
C GLY A 263 2.49 4.82 -1.79
N ARG A 264 2.52 5.80 -2.70
CA ARG A 264 2.83 7.19 -2.37
C ARG A 264 1.62 7.87 -1.76
N GLN A 265 1.79 8.46 -0.58
CA GLN A 265 0.79 9.33 0.03
C GLN A 265 0.75 10.67 -0.73
N CYS A 266 -0.35 10.97 -1.40
CA CYS A 266 -0.56 12.17 -2.21
C CYS A 266 -1.69 13.02 -1.61
N PRO A 267 -1.62 14.36 -1.63
CA PRO A 267 -2.76 15.20 -1.26
C PRO A 267 -3.99 14.80 -2.09
N ALA A 268 -5.16 14.68 -1.44
CA ALA A 268 -6.39 14.49 -2.20
C ALA A 268 -6.62 15.73 -3.06
N GLU A 269 -6.92 15.53 -4.36
CA GLU A 269 -7.34 16.64 -5.21
C GLU A 269 -8.62 17.25 -4.61
N ALA A 270 -8.64 18.56 -4.42
CA ALA A 270 -9.86 19.23 -3.99
C ALA A 270 -10.96 18.91 -5.01
N ALA A 271 -12.06 18.33 -4.56
CA ALA A 271 -13.24 18.11 -5.40
C ALA A 271 -13.65 19.48 -6.01
N GLN A 272 -13.48 19.60 -7.33
CA GLN A 272 -13.89 20.78 -8.07
C GLN A 272 -15.41 20.84 -8.22
#